data_cd7019975ba1c6a3a778d86aaf4f7433
#
_entry.id   cd7019975ba1c6a3a778d86aaf4f7433
#
_cell.length_a   1.000
_cell.length_b   1.000
_cell.length_c   1.000
_cell.angle_alpha   90.00
_cell.angle_beta   90.00
_cell.angle_gamma   90.00
#
_symmetry.space_group_name_H-M   'P 1'
#
loop_
_entity.id
_entity.type
_entity.pdbx_description
1 polymer ?
#
loop_
_entity_poly.entity_id
_entity_poly.type
_entity_poly.pdbx_seq_one_letter_code
_entity_poly.pdbx_strand_id
1 'polypeptide(L)'
;MKELSSWKIQNLQPYILLVPAVSILTIFLLVPLIWNIYLSLHDVSFTNILKDWNYVGIKNFSEILSDPNFHTSLKVTLLFVSGSIALQFFVGMVLAVLLSQHVRGTNTLRAIFIIPWIVSAVITGFSFKFIFNEDFGVLNYGLEQMGLSPVSWLSDPETVVWTIVIANMWHGTPFTMLFLTAGLFSINPIVYEAATIDGATKIRSFFHITLPLLKPFILINLILITMWSVNFFDLILVMTNGGPLFSSTTASLYMYREAFEFGLLSKGSVIGIFLLAINMILAYSYIKLFKRRENVIESR
;
A
#
# COMPACT_ATOMS: atom_id res chain seq x y z
N MET A 1 16.45 53.95 3.26
CA MET A 1 16.83 52.88 2.31
C MET A 1 17.35 51.58 2.96
N LYS A 2 18.00 51.58 4.13
CA LYS A 2 18.46 50.37 4.84
C LYS A 2 17.33 49.51 5.45
N GLU A 3 16.25 50.13 5.94
CA GLU A 3 15.14 49.39 6.57
C GLU A 3 14.29 48.61 5.56
N LEU A 4 14.10 49.12 4.35
CA LEU A 4 13.37 48.40 3.28
C LEU A 4 14.11 47.16 2.76
N SER A 5 15.45 47.15 2.88
CA SER A 5 16.27 46.00 2.50
C SER A 5 16.22 44.87 3.55
N SER A 6 16.18 45.23 4.84
CA SER A 6 16.09 44.27 5.94
C SER A 6 14.72 43.58 5.98
N TRP A 7 13.65 44.31 5.68
CA TRP A 7 12.28 43.76 5.60
C TRP A 7 12.11 42.75 4.47
N LYS A 8 12.72 43.00 3.29
CA LYS A 8 12.72 42.04 2.17
C LYS A 8 13.54 40.79 2.47
N ILE A 9 14.67 40.91 3.16
CA ILE A 9 15.52 39.76 3.51
C ILE A 9 14.85 38.91 4.59
N GLN A 10 14.21 39.51 5.60
CA GLN A 10 13.47 38.78 6.64
C GLN A 10 12.29 37.95 6.05
N ASN A 11 11.59 38.50 5.04
CA ASN A 11 10.52 37.80 4.37
C ASN A 11 11.01 36.68 3.41
N LEU A 12 12.27 36.71 2.96
CA LEU A 12 12.88 35.68 2.09
C LEU A 12 13.54 34.55 2.89
N GLN A 13 13.91 34.77 4.15
CA GLN A 13 14.56 33.73 4.97
C GLN A 13 13.81 32.39 5.03
N PRO A 14 12.47 32.33 5.25
CA PRO A 14 11.76 31.05 5.26
C PRO A 14 11.86 30.30 3.93
N TYR A 15 11.80 31.03 2.81
CA TYR A 15 11.89 30.44 1.49
C TYR A 15 13.31 29.92 1.18
N ILE A 16 14.36 30.64 1.59
CA ILE A 16 15.76 30.21 1.45
C ILE A 16 16.02 28.92 2.23
N LEU A 17 15.44 28.79 3.43
CA LEU A 17 15.56 27.57 4.24
C LEU A 17 14.84 26.36 3.61
N LEU A 18 13.80 26.59 2.79
CA LEU A 18 13.09 25.54 2.06
C LEU A 18 13.83 25.11 0.79
N VAL A 19 14.71 25.94 0.21
CA VAL A 19 15.40 25.64 -1.04
C VAL A 19 16.10 24.29 -1.05
N PRO A 20 16.89 23.88 -0.03
CA PRO A 20 17.55 22.57 -0.06
C PRO A 20 16.55 21.42 -0.10
N ALA A 21 15.49 21.47 0.68
CA ALA A 21 14.47 20.43 0.72
C ALA A 21 13.69 20.36 -0.61
N VAL A 22 13.27 21.51 -1.14
CA VAL A 22 12.56 21.60 -2.41
C VAL A 22 13.46 21.13 -3.57
N SER A 23 14.76 21.47 -3.55
CA SER A 23 15.72 21.02 -4.59
C SER A 23 15.87 19.52 -4.57
N ILE A 24 16.02 18.88 -3.41
CA ILE A 24 16.10 17.45 -3.25
C ILE A 24 14.82 16.78 -3.78
N LEU A 25 13.65 17.24 -3.36
CA LEU A 25 12.37 16.72 -3.82
C LEU A 25 12.21 16.86 -5.34
N THR A 26 12.60 18.02 -5.91
CA THR A 26 12.53 18.25 -7.35
C THR A 26 13.43 17.26 -8.09
N ILE A 27 14.69 17.12 -7.70
CA ILE A 27 15.65 16.25 -8.37
C ILE A 27 15.24 14.78 -8.28
N PHE A 28 14.90 14.29 -7.09
CA PHE A 28 14.65 12.85 -6.88
C PHE A 28 13.21 12.40 -7.19
N LEU A 29 12.26 13.31 -7.31
CA LEU A 29 10.87 12.99 -7.62
C LEU A 29 10.46 13.45 -9.03
N LEU A 30 10.68 14.73 -9.38
CA LEU A 30 10.22 15.26 -10.66
C LEU A 30 11.09 14.82 -11.83
N VAL A 31 12.41 14.75 -11.67
CA VAL A 31 13.30 14.33 -12.77
C VAL A 31 13.02 12.87 -13.19
N PRO A 32 12.94 11.88 -12.28
CA PRO A 32 12.58 10.52 -12.69
C PRO A 32 11.17 10.42 -13.26
N LEU A 33 10.22 11.20 -12.77
CA LEU A 33 8.86 11.22 -13.30
C LEU A 33 8.82 11.75 -14.74
N ILE A 34 9.50 12.88 -15.00
CA ILE A 34 9.62 13.44 -16.36
C ILE A 34 10.33 12.44 -17.28
N TRP A 35 11.38 11.80 -16.78
CA TRP A 35 12.10 10.77 -17.51
C TRP A 35 11.22 9.56 -17.85
N ASN A 36 10.41 9.11 -16.92
CA ASN A 36 9.46 8.02 -17.15
C ASN A 36 8.42 8.39 -18.23
N ILE A 37 7.89 9.63 -18.20
CA ILE A 37 7.01 10.16 -19.25
C ILE A 37 7.74 10.20 -20.59
N TYR A 38 8.98 10.64 -20.60
CA TYR A 38 9.79 10.69 -21.83
C TYR A 38 9.98 9.28 -22.42
N LEU A 39 10.35 8.29 -21.61
CA LEU A 39 10.47 6.88 -22.03
C LEU A 39 9.15 6.33 -22.60
N SER A 40 8.01 6.66 -22.00
CA SER A 40 6.70 6.18 -22.44
C SER A 40 6.32 6.65 -23.86
N LEU A 41 6.87 7.79 -24.30
CA LEU A 41 6.59 8.40 -25.61
C LEU A 41 7.60 7.99 -26.70
N HIS A 42 8.64 7.23 -26.35
CA HIS A 42 9.69 6.76 -27.27
C HIS A 42 9.69 5.24 -27.33
N ASP A 43 10.28 4.68 -28.38
CA ASP A 43 10.55 3.25 -28.51
C ASP A 43 11.90 2.92 -27.87
N VAL A 44 11.86 2.48 -26.60
CA VAL A 44 13.06 2.18 -25.81
C VAL A 44 12.97 0.78 -25.24
N SER A 45 14.01 -0.02 -25.57
CA SER A 45 14.18 -1.38 -25.08
C SER A 45 15.65 -1.65 -24.74
N PHE A 46 15.96 -2.75 -24.11
CA PHE A 46 17.34 -3.16 -23.86
C PHE A 46 18.16 -3.35 -25.15
N THR A 47 17.49 -3.66 -26.26
CA THR A 47 18.16 -3.87 -27.57
C THR A 47 18.56 -2.57 -28.28
N ASN A 48 17.91 -1.46 -27.92
CA ASN A 48 18.18 -0.14 -28.52
C ASN A 48 18.57 0.95 -27.51
N ILE A 49 18.84 0.59 -26.26
CA ILE A 49 19.12 1.57 -25.17
C ILE A 49 20.30 2.51 -25.45
N LEU A 50 21.27 2.08 -26.26
CA LEU A 50 22.46 2.86 -26.66
C LEU A 50 22.31 3.53 -28.04
N LYS A 51 21.14 3.45 -28.67
CA LYS A 51 20.86 4.05 -29.98
C LYS A 51 19.98 5.27 -29.83
N ASP A 52 19.75 5.99 -30.92
CA ASP A 52 18.76 7.06 -30.98
C ASP A 52 17.35 6.48 -30.79
N TRP A 53 16.60 7.06 -29.91
CA TRP A 53 15.23 6.60 -29.58
C TRP A 53 14.23 7.28 -30.49
N ASN A 54 13.42 6.50 -31.18
CA ASN A 54 12.36 7.00 -32.03
C ASN A 54 11.20 7.51 -31.22
N TYR A 55 10.75 8.72 -31.46
CA TYR A 55 9.53 9.25 -30.90
C TYR A 55 8.32 8.55 -31.52
N VAL A 56 7.51 7.88 -30.72
CA VAL A 56 6.32 7.11 -31.16
C VAL A 56 5.01 7.68 -30.63
N GLY A 57 5.07 8.80 -29.91
CA GLY A 57 3.89 9.43 -29.32
C GLY A 57 3.14 8.50 -28.37
N ILE A 58 1.83 8.38 -28.54
CA ILE A 58 0.96 7.58 -27.69
C ILE A 58 0.84 6.10 -28.10
N LYS A 59 1.65 5.62 -29.05
CA LYS A 59 1.58 4.24 -29.56
C LYS A 59 1.74 3.21 -28.43
N ASN A 60 2.72 3.38 -27.55
CA ASN A 60 2.94 2.49 -26.41
C ASN A 60 1.72 2.43 -25.46
N PHE A 61 1.03 3.55 -25.27
CA PHE A 61 -0.21 3.58 -24.49
C PHE A 61 -1.32 2.77 -25.16
N SER A 62 -1.50 2.92 -26.48
CA SER A 62 -2.48 2.15 -27.24
C SER A 62 -2.19 0.65 -27.18
N GLU A 63 -0.94 0.24 -27.31
CA GLU A 63 -0.53 -1.16 -27.21
C GLU A 63 -0.85 -1.76 -25.85
N ILE A 64 -0.48 -1.08 -24.75
CA ILE A 64 -0.78 -1.54 -23.38
C ILE A 64 -2.28 -1.58 -23.11
N LEU A 65 -3.03 -0.57 -23.53
CA LEU A 65 -4.48 -0.55 -23.35
C LEU A 65 -5.21 -1.62 -24.16
N SER A 66 -4.61 -2.13 -25.22
CA SER A 66 -5.16 -3.21 -26.04
C SER A 66 -4.69 -4.61 -25.58
N ASP A 67 -3.79 -4.68 -24.61
CA ASP A 67 -3.21 -5.94 -24.13
C ASP A 67 -4.16 -6.65 -23.15
N PRO A 68 -4.64 -7.89 -23.47
CA PRO A 68 -5.46 -8.67 -22.54
C PRO A 68 -4.76 -8.96 -21.20
N ASN A 69 -3.43 -9.13 -21.20
CA ASN A 69 -2.67 -9.41 -19.99
C ASN A 69 -2.66 -8.19 -19.05
N PHE A 70 -2.59 -6.98 -19.60
CA PHE A 70 -2.72 -5.76 -18.81
C PHE A 70 -4.09 -5.66 -18.13
N HIS A 71 -5.17 -5.96 -18.85
CA HIS A 71 -6.52 -5.97 -18.26
C HIS A 71 -6.67 -7.05 -17.17
N THR A 72 -6.10 -8.22 -17.38
CA THR A 72 -6.07 -9.29 -16.36
C THR A 72 -5.30 -8.83 -15.13
N SER A 73 -4.13 -8.22 -15.32
CA SER A 73 -3.31 -7.72 -14.22
C SER A 73 -4.02 -6.61 -13.40
N LEU A 74 -4.82 -5.76 -14.04
CA LEU A 74 -5.65 -4.77 -13.33
C LEU A 74 -6.74 -5.42 -12.48
N LYS A 75 -7.40 -6.48 -12.97
CA LYS A 75 -8.40 -7.23 -12.18
C LYS A 75 -7.76 -7.91 -10.99
N VAL A 76 -6.62 -8.57 -11.18
CA VAL A 76 -5.85 -9.19 -10.10
C VAL A 76 -5.41 -8.15 -9.08
N THR A 77 -4.94 -6.97 -9.54
CA THR A 77 -4.57 -5.85 -8.65
C THR A 77 -5.75 -5.41 -7.81
N LEU A 78 -6.93 -5.26 -8.42
CA LEU A 78 -8.13 -4.83 -7.69
C LEU A 78 -8.49 -5.82 -6.58
N LEU A 79 -8.48 -7.14 -6.87
CA LEU A 79 -8.76 -8.19 -5.88
C LEU A 79 -7.69 -8.22 -4.79
N PHE A 80 -6.42 -8.22 -5.18
CA PHE A 80 -5.30 -8.24 -4.25
C PHE A 80 -5.30 -7.02 -3.32
N VAL A 81 -5.43 -5.82 -3.87
CA VAL A 81 -5.41 -4.56 -3.09
C VAL A 81 -6.63 -4.46 -2.18
N SER A 82 -7.83 -4.75 -2.68
CA SER A 82 -9.05 -4.68 -1.85
C SER A 82 -9.03 -5.71 -0.72
N GLY A 83 -8.64 -6.96 -1.00
CA GLY A 83 -8.49 -8.00 0.01
C GLY A 83 -7.42 -7.65 1.05
N SER A 84 -6.26 -7.19 0.60
CA SER A 84 -5.15 -6.79 1.47
C SER A 84 -5.54 -5.64 2.39
N ILE A 85 -6.14 -4.57 1.87
CA ILE A 85 -6.58 -3.42 2.67
C ILE A 85 -7.62 -3.84 3.69
N ALA A 86 -8.63 -4.63 3.27
CA ALA A 86 -9.68 -5.08 4.18
C ALA A 86 -9.12 -5.87 5.35
N LEU A 87 -8.24 -6.85 5.09
CA LEU A 87 -7.65 -7.69 6.13
C LEU A 87 -6.64 -6.93 6.99
N GLN A 88 -5.71 -6.17 6.37
CA GLN A 88 -4.72 -5.37 7.12
C GLN A 88 -5.38 -4.35 8.03
N PHE A 89 -6.40 -3.65 7.52
CA PHE A 89 -7.11 -2.65 8.30
C PHE A 89 -7.91 -3.29 9.44
N PHE A 90 -8.65 -4.36 9.16
CA PHE A 90 -9.45 -5.03 10.19
C PHE A 90 -8.58 -5.63 11.30
N VAL A 91 -7.60 -6.44 10.94
CA VAL A 91 -6.70 -7.09 11.91
C VAL A 91 -5.85 -6.04 12.64
N GLY A 92 -5.32 -5.04 11.91
CA GLY A 92 -4.54 -3.94 12.49
C GLY A 92 -5.35 -3.09 13.47
N MET A 93 -6.63 -2.79 13.16
CA MET A 93 -7.53 -2.07 14.07
C MET A 93 -7.81 -2.88 15.34
N VAL A 94 -8.11 -4.17 15.20
CA VAL A 94 -8.32 -5.06 16.37
C VAL A 94 -7.08 -5.08 17.25
N LEU A 95 -5.91 -5.29 16.66
CA LEU A 95 -4.64 -5.29 17.41
C LEU A 95 -4.34 -3.92 18.04
N ALA A 96 -4.61 -2.82 17.34
CA ALA A 96 -4.42 -1.48 17.89
C ALA A 96 -5.30 -1.24 19.12
N VAL A 97 -6.57 -1.61 19.06
CA VAL A 97 -7.49 -1.47 20.21
C VAL A 97 -7.09 -2.37 21.38
N LEU A 98 -6.71 -3.62 21.11
CA LEU A 98 -6.27 -4.55 22.16
C LEU A 98 -4.97 -4.09 22.83
N LEU A 99 -4.01 -3.64 22.03
CA LEU A 99 -2.68 -3.24 22.49
C LEU A 99 -2.61 -1.76 22.96
N SER A 100 -3.64 -0.95 22.76
CA SER A 100 -3.73 0.40 23.36
C SER A 100 -4.05 0.38 24.83
N GLN A 101 -4.51 -0.75 25.37
CA GLN A 101 -4.82 -0.88 26.79
C GLN A 101 -3.54 -0.86 27.63
N HIS A 102 -3.61 -0.21 28.81
CA HIS A 102 -2.50 -0.13 29.77
C HIS A 102 -2.37 -1.41 30.62
N VAL A 103 -2.12 -2.54 29.93
CA VAL A 103 -1.95 -3.85 30.59
C VAL A 103 -0.45 -4.20 30.60
N ARG A 104 0.01 -4.88 31.66
CA ARG A 104 1.39 -5.38 31.75
C ARG A 104 1.69 -6.28 30.54
N GLY A 105 2.82 -6.03 29.86
CA GLY A 105 3.27 -6.84 28.72
C GLY A 105 2.85 -6.31 27.35
N THR A 106 1.96 -5.30 27.21
CA THR A 106 1.56 -4.77 25.91
C THR A 106 2.71 -4.20 25.09
N ASN A 107 3.74 -3.61 25.72
CA ASN A 107 4.92 -3.11 25.01
C ASN A 107 5.72 -4.26 24.38
N THR A 108 5.88 -5.38 25.09
CA THR A 108 6.56 -6.57 24.56
C THR A 108 5.75 -7.17 23.41
N LEU A 109 4.42 -7.26 23.54
CA LEU A 109 3.57 -7.73 22.45
C LEU A 109 3.67 -6.83 21.23
N ARG A 110 3.64 -5.49 21.40
CA ARG A 110 3.84 -4.55 20.27
C ARG A 110 5.20 -4.80 19.60
N ALA A 111 6.26 -5.01 20.36
CA ALA A 111 7.59 -5.31 19.81
C ALA A 111 7.61 -6.63 19.02
N ILE A 112 6.88 -7.65 19.45
CA ILE A 112 6.74 -8.92 18.72
C ILE A 112 5.91 -8.71 17.44
N PHE A 113 4.78 -8.03 17.54
CA PHE A 113 3.90 -7.81 16.39
C PHE A 113 4.47 -6.89 15.32
N ILE A 114 5.54 -6.13 15.58
CA ILE A 114 6.21 -5.31 14.55
C ILE A 114 7.19 -6.13 13.68
N ILE A 115 7.62 -7.31 14.13
CA ILE A 115 8.61 -8.15 13.43
C ILE A 115 8.26 -8.39 11.96
N PRO A 116 7.00 -8.73 11.59
CA PRO A 116 6.61 -8.95 10.20
C PRO A 116 6.94 -7.79 9.26
N TRP A 117 6.79 -6.57 9.73
CA TRP A 117 7.02 -5.36 8.93
C TRP A 117 8.51 -5.02 8.76
N ILE A 118 9.35 -5.47 9.68
CA ILE A 118 10.82 -5.29 9.61
C ILE A 118 11.45 -6.31 8.65
N VAL A 119 10.85 -7.49 8.52
CA VAL A 119 11.32 -8.54 7.61
C VAL A 119 11.15 -8.11 6.16
N SER A 120 12.18 -8.33 5.32
CA SER A 120 12.08 -8.04 3.89
C SER A 120 10.90 -8.78 3.24
N ALA A 121 10.21 -8.12 2.31
CA ALA A 121 9.12 -8.72 1.53
C ALA A 121 9.54 -10.00 0.80
N VAL A 122 10.79 -10.03 0.30
CA VAL A 122 11.37 -11.22 -0.36
C VAL A 122 11.49 -12.39 0.62
N ILE A 123 12.00 -12.17 1.83
CA ILE A 123 12.12 -13.20 2.87
C ILE A 123 10.72 -13.66 3.30
N THR A 124 9.79 -12.74 3.47
CA THR A 124 8.38 -13.06 3.73
C THR A 124 7.81 -13.95 2.62
N GLY A 125 8.05 -13.58 1.36
CA GLY A 125 7.60 -14.37 0.20
C GLY A 125 8.14 -15.80 0.22
N PHE A 126 9.43 -16.00 0.46
CA PHE A 126 10.01 -17.34 0.61
C PHE A 126 9.39 -18.11 1.78
N SER A 127 9.27 -17.48 2.95
CA SER A 127 8.69 -18.13 4.14
C SER A 127 7.25 -18.59 3.86
N PHE A 128 6.43 -17.73 3.26
CA PHE A 128 5.06 -18.08 2.92
C PHE A 128 4.97 -19.11 1.79
N LYS A 129 5.90 -19.09 0.83
CA LYS A 129 5.99 -20.14 -0.20
C LYS A 129 6.23 -21.52 0.42
N PHE A 130 7.04 -21.62 1.48
CA PHE A 130 7.22 -22.88 2.22
C PHE A 130 5.98 -23.22 3.06
N ILE A 131 5.37 -22.26 3.75
CA ILE A 131 4.17 -22.46 4.58
C ILE A 131 3.00 -22.99 3.74
N PHE A 132 2.81 -22.45 2.52
CA PHE A 132 1.75 -22.79 1.60
C PHE A 132 2.13 -23.88 0.58
N ASN A 133 3.29 -24.54 0.74
CA ASN A 133 3.68 -25.62 -0.15
C ASN A 133 2.68 -26.77 -0.07
N GLU A 134 2.34 -27.37 -1.22
CA GLU A 134 1.30 -28.41 -1.33
C GLU A 134 1.75 -29.72 -0.69
N ASP A 135 3.02 -30.11 -0.87
CA ASP A 135 3.54 -31.41 -0.48
C ASP A 135 4.04 -31.47 0.97
N PHE A 136 4.70 -30.40 1.43
CA PHE A 136 5.36 -30.37 2.74
C PHE A 136 5.02 -29.12 3.58
N GLY A 137 4.10 -28.29 3.12
CA GLY A 137 3.72 -27.06 3.82
C GLY A 137 2.98 -27.32 5.13
N VAL A 138 3.33 -26.55 6.16
CA VAL A 138 2.76 -26.73 7.50
C VAL A 138 1.24 -26.56 7.53
N LEU A 139 0.64 -25.80 6.60
CA LEU A 139 -0.81 -25.64 6.54
C LEU A 139 -1.51 -26.90 6.05
N ASN A 140 -1.03 -27.51 4.98
CA ASN A 140 -1.61 -28.76 4.48
C ASN A 140 -1.39 -29.91 5.47
N TYR A 141 -0.21 -29.98 6.11
CA TYR A 141 0.01 -30.90 7.21
C TYR A 141 -1.02 -30.74 8.33
N GLY A 142 -1.32 -29.47 8.72
CA GLY A 142 -2.36 -29.20 9.72
C GLY A 142 -3.76 -29.62 9.26
N LEU A 143 -4.12 -29.39 8.00
CA LEU A 143 -5.41 -29.81 7.42
C LEU A 143 -5.55 -31.34 7.43
N GLU A 144 -4.52 -32.06 7.04
CA GLU A 144 -4.51 -33.53 7.03
C GLU A 144 -4.69 -34.11 8.45
N GLN A 145 -4.05 -33.52 9.48
CA GLN A 145 -4.24 -33.92 10.86
C GLN A 145 -5.68 -33.71 11.36
N MET A 146 -6.42 -32.78 10.74
CA MET A 146 -7.85 -32.55 11.00
C MET A 146 -8.77 -33.40 10.13
N GLY A 147 -8.21 -34.29 9.26
CA GLY A 147 -8.97 -35.11 8.33
C GLY A 147 -9.51 -34.34 7.11
N LEU A 148 -8.97 -33.16 6.82
CA LEU A 148 -9.33 -32.33 5.67
C LEU A 148 -8.39 -32.60 4.51
N SER A 149 -8.90 -32.41 3.28
CA SER A 149 -8.08 -32.55 2.07
C SER A 149 -7.06 -31.42 1.94
N PRO A 150 -5.84 -31.70 1.42
CA PRO A 150 -4.88 -30.67 1.08
C PRO A 150 -5.45 -29.66 0.09
N VAL A 151 -5.00 -28.42 0.18
CA VAL A 151 -5.41 -27.32 -0.70
C VAL A 151 -4.24 -26.90 -1.58
N SER A 152 -4.51 -26.68 -2.86
CA SER A 152 -3.54 -26.19 -3.84
C SER A 152 -3.39 -24.65 -3.75
N TRP A 153 -2.79 -24.19 -2.64
CA TRP A 153 -2.69 -22.77 -2.29
C TRP A 153 -2.06 -21.91 -3.37
N LEU A 154 -1.00 -22.39 -4.02
CA LEU A 154 -0.18 -21.63 -4.97
C LEU A 154 -0.37 -22.03 -6.42
N SER A 155 -0.93 -23.23 -6.68
CA SER A 155 -1.08 -23.82 -8.02
C SER A 155 -2.49 -23.71 -8.59
N ASP A 156 -3.49 -23.36 -7.76
CA ASP A 156 -4.86 -23.14 -8.19
C ASP A 156 -5.14 -21.67 -8.48
N PRO A 157 -5.59 -21.31 -9.70
CA PRO A 157 -5.93 -19.94 -10.09
C PRO A 157 -6.98 -19.24 -9.20
N GLU A 158 -7.88 -20.01 -8.56
CA GLU A 158 -8.95 -19.46 -7.72
C GLU A 158 -8.45 -19.09 -6.32
N THR A 159 -7.48 -19.83 -5.78
CA THR A 159 -6.98 -19.68 -4.42
C THR A 159 -5.76 -18.78 -4.34
N VAL A 160 -4.92 -18.74 -5.36
CA VAL A 160 -3.60 -18.08 -5.32
C VAL A 160 -3.67 -16.60 -4.96
N VAL A 161 -4.67 -15.85 -5.43
CA VAL A 161 -4.81 -14.42 -5.11
C VAL A 161 -5.06 -14.23 -3.60
N TRP A 162 -5.88 -15.08 -3.01
CA TRP A 162 -6.17 -15.00 -1.57
C TRP A 162 -4.96 -15.44 -0.74
N THR A 163 -4.18 -16.38 -1.23
CA THR A 163 -2.93 -16.82 -0.59
C THR A 163 -1.92 -15.68 -0.52
N ILE A 164 -1.71 -14.94 -1.61
CA ILE A 164 -0.83 -13.76 -1.59
C ILE A 164 -1.42 -12.60 -0.76
N VAL A 165 -2.76 -12.46 -0.71
CA VAL A 165 -3.44 -11.49 0.18
C VAL A 165 -3.15 -11.79 1.65
N ILE A 166 -3.21 -13.05 2.07
CA ILE A 166 -2.90 -13.47 3.45
C ILE A 166 -1.45 -13.16 3.80
N ALA A 167 -0.51 -13.47 2.91
CA ALA A 167 0.90 -13.16 3.12
C ALA A 167 1.15 -11.65 3.23
N ASN A 168 0.53 -10.86 2.36
CA ASN A 168 0.62 -9.40 2.40
C ASN A 168 -0.07 -8.81 3.64
N MET A 169 -1.19 -9.38 4.08
CA MET A 169 -1.85 -9.02 5.33
C MET A 169 -0.91 -9.21 6.52
N TRP A 170 -0.26 -10.37 6.62
CA TRP A 170 0.69 -10.64 7.70
C TRP A 170 1.85 -9.63 7.71
N HIS A 171 2.40 -9.31 6.53
CA HIS A 171 3.51 -8.35 6.39
C HIS A 171 3.09 -6.92 6.71
N GLY A 172 1.91 -6.45 6.26
CA GLY A 172 1.48 -5.05 6.36
C GLY A 172 0.69 -4.69 7.61
N THR A 173 0.07 -5.65 8.29
CA THR A 173 -0.76 -5.42 9.50
C THR A 173 -0.05 -4.64 10.61
N PRO A 174 1.25 -4.88 10.92
CA PRO A 174 1.93 -4.16 12.00
C PRO A 174 1.97 -2.64 11.81
N PHE A 175 2.11 -2.18 10.57
CA PHE A 175 2.07 -0.74 10.30
C PHE A 175 0.71 -0.14 10.68
N THR A 176 -0.39 -0.76 10.25
CA THR A 176 -1.75 -0.32 10.61
C THR A 176 -1.95 -0.34 12.12
N MET A 177 -1.53 -1.43 12.79
CA MET A 177 -1.57 -1.55 14.24
C MET A 177 -0.87 -0.39 14.95
N LEU A 178 0.38 -0.10 14.58
CA LEU A 178 1.17 0.97 15.20
C LEU A 178 0.57 2.36 14.93
N PHE A 179 0.19 2.60 13.67
CA PHE A 179 -0.34 3.90 13.25
C PHE A 179 -1.66 4.22 13.96
N LEU A 180 -2.57 3.25 14.04
CA LEU A 180 -3.83 3.42 14.75
C LEU A 180 -3.65 3.44 16.28
N THR A 181 -2.67 2.71 16.83
CA THR A 181 -2.33 2.80 18.26
C THR A 181 -1.86 4.21 18.63
N ALA A 182 -1.03 4.83 17.79
CA ALA A 182 -0.61 6.23 17.99
C ALA A 182 -1.82 7.18 17.95
N GLY A 183 -2.76 6.96 17.03
CA GLY A 183 -4.04 7.69 16.99
C GLY A 183 -4.87 7.50 18.25
N LEU A 184 -4.97 6.26 18.76
CA LEU A 184 -5.69 5.97 20.01
C LEU A 184 -5.09 6.69 21.22
N PHE A 185 -3.77 6.78 21.30
CA PHE A 185 -3.10 7.52 22.39
C PHE A 185 -3.25 9.04 22.29
N SER A 186 -3.60 9.59 21.14
CA SER A 186 -3.87 11.00 20.98
C SER A 186 -5.24 11.44 21.54
N ILE A 187 -6.15 10.47 21.78
CA ILE A 187 -7.48 10.76 22.31
C ILE A 187 -7.40 11.02 23.82
N ASN A 188 -7.93 12.18 24.25
CA ASN A 188 -7.91 12.53 25.67
C ASN A 188 -8.74 11.53 26.51
N PRO A 189 -8.17 10.91 27.57
CA PRO A 189 -8.88 9.97 28.42
C PRO A 189 -10.14 10.54 29.08
N ILE A 190 -10.20 11.83 29.34
CA ILE A 190 -11.36 12.51 29.94
C ILE A 190 -12.65 12.26 29.14
N VAL A 191 -12.55 12.11 27.81
CA VAL A 191 -13.71 11.83 26.95
C VAL A 191 -14.32 10.46 27.25
N TYR A 192 -13.49 9.47 27.56
CA TYR A 192 -13.94 8.15 27.94
C TYR A 192 -14.50 8.09 29.37
N GLU A 193 -13.91 8.88 30.29
CA GLU A 193 -14.42 9.00 31.66
C GLU A 193 -15.82 9.64 31.66
N ALA A 194 -16.03 10.74 30.91
CA ALA A 194 -17.34 11.36 30.75
C ALA A 194 -18.37 10.38 30.16
N ALA A 195 -18.00 9.66 29.10
CA ALA A 195 -18.88 8.65 28.48
C ALA A 195 -19.26 7.51 29.45
N THR A 196 -18.36 7.16 30.36
CA THR A 196 -18.64 6.13 31.39
C THR A 196 -19.65 6.66 32.41
N ILE A 197 -19.56 7.92 32.83
CA ILE A 197 -20.51 8.60 33.69
C ILE A 197 -21.89 8.65 33.02
N ASP A 198 -21.94 8.89 31.69
CA ASP A 198 -23.19 8.88 30.91
C ASP A 198 -23.71 7.46 30.62
N GLY A 199 -23.10 6.41 31.19
CA GLY A 199 -23.55 5.02 31.07
C GLY A 199 -23.24 4.36 29.73
N ALA A 200 -22.28 4.90 28.94
CA ALA A 200 -21.88 4.30 27.68
C ALA A 200 -21.09 2.99 27.89
N THR A 201 -21.50 1.92 27.19
CA THR A 201 -20.74 0.67 27.14
C THR A 201 -19.46 0.83 26.30
N LYS A 202 -18.47 -0.06 26.49
CA LYS A 202 -17.22 -0.05 25.70
C LYS A 202 -17.48 -0.09 24.20
N ILE A 203 -18.45 -0.88 23.75
CA ILE A 203 -18.83 -0.97 22.32
C ILE A 203 -19.44 0.35 21.85
N ARG A 204 -20.33 0.97 22.64
CA ARG A 204 -20.91 2.26 22.30
C ARG A 204 -19.85 3.36 22.24
N SER A 205 -18.93 3.39 23.18
CA SER A 205 -17.79 4.32 23.18
C SER A 205 -16.89 4.10 21.97
N PHE A 206 -16.66 2.86 21.56
CA PHE A 206 -15.85 2.58 20.35
C PHE A 206 -16.49 3.20 19.10
N PHE A 207 -17.76 2.96 18.82
CA PHE A 207 -18.41 3.45 17.60
C PHE A 207 -18.73 4.94 17.61
N HIS A 208 -19.02 5.54 18.78
CA HIS A 208 -19.46 6.93 18.88
C HIS A 208 -18.37 7.91 19.28
N ILE A 209 -17.26 7.44 19.86
CA ILE A 209 -16.16 8.28 20.32
C ILE A 209 -14.87 7.89 19.61
N THR A 210 -14.43 6.64 19.83
CA THR A 210 -13.11 6.20 19.32
C THR A 210 -13.03 6.29 17.80
N LEU A 211 -13.95 5.66 17.10
CA LEU A 211 -13.94 5.58 15.64
C LEU A 211 -14.09 6.95 14.96
N PRO A 212 -14.97 7.87 15.41
CA PRO A 212 -15.01 9.24 14.90
C PRO A 212 -13.72 10.04 15.14
N LEU A 213 -13.14 9.97 16.34
CA LEU A 213 -11.90 10.68 16.65
C LEU A 213 -10.67 10.11 15.94
N LEU A 214 -10.69 8.83 15.60
CA LEU A 214 -9.65 8.17 14.80
C LEU A 214 -9.76 8.45 13.29
N LYS A 215 -10.82 9.07 12.79
CA LYS A 215 -11.01 9.29 11.35
C LYS A 215 -9.79 9.85 10.62
N PRO A 216 -9.09 10.89 11.10
CA PRO A 216 -7.91 11.40 10.40
C PRO A 216 -6.82 10.35 10.27
N PHE A 217 -6.57 9.58 11.33
CA PHE A 217 -5.60 8.48 11.32
C PHE A 217 -6.03 7.36 10.39
N ILE A 218 -7.30 6.98 10.39
CA ILE A 218 -7.85 5.97 9.49
C ILE A 218 -7.67 6.39 8.03
N LEU A 219 -7.98 7.65 7.69
CA LEU A 219 -7.81 8.16 6.34
C LEU A 219 -6.36 8.06 5.86
N ILE A 220 -5.43 8.55 6.65
CA ILE A 220 -4.00 8.52 6.31
C ILE A 220 -3.52 7.07 6.20
N ASN A 221 -3.89 6.21 7.15
CA ASN A 221 -3.55 4.79 7.11
C ASN A 221 -4.07 4.11 5.84
N LEU A 222 -5.34 4.29 5.49
CA LEU A 222 -5.93 3.71 4.28
C LEU A 222 -5.22 4.18 3.01
N ILE A 223 -4.88 5.47 2.91
CA ILE A 223 -4.12 5.99 1.77
C ILE A 223 -2.77 5.27 1.67
N LEU A 224 -2.02 5.20 2.77
CA LEU A 224 -0.67 4.64 2.78
C LEU A 224 -0.67 3.13 2.46
N ILE A 225 -1.52 2.33 3.13
CA ILE A 225 -1.57 0.88 2.86
C ILE A 225 -2.08 0.58 1.45
N THR A 226 -2.96 1.42 0.88
CA THR A 226 -3.42 1.29 -0.50
C THR A 226 -2.27 1.54 -1.48
N MET A 227 -1.55 2.66 -1.32
CA MET A 227 -0.41 3.00 -2.18
C MET A 227 0.67 1.91 -2.12
N TRP A 228 0.97 1.39 -0.94
CA TRP A 228 1.94 0.30 -0.80
C TRP A 228 1.44 -0.99 -1.45
N SER A 229 0.18 -1.39 -1.23
CA SER A 229 -0.36 -2.62 -1.83
C SER A 229 -0.44 -2.54 -3.35
N VAL A 230 -0.79 -1.40 -3.94
CA VAL A 230 -0.82 -1.22 -5.41
C VAL A 230 0.56 -1.42 -6.03
N ASN A 231 1.62 -0.97 -5.35
CA ASN A 231 2.99 -1.03 -5.86
C ASN A 231 3.77 -2.27 -5.37
N PHE A 232 3.12 -3.15 -4.59
CA PHE A 232 3.77 -4.29 -3.98
C PHE A 232 3.88 -5.46 -4.94
N PHE A 233 5.11 -5.80 -5.36
CA PHE A 233 5.34 -6.91 -6.28
C PHE A 233 6.36 -7.94 -5.79
N ASP A 234 7.30 -7.54 -4.94
CA ASP A 234 8.43 -8.37 -4.51
C ASP A 234 8.00 -9.71 -3.91
N LEU A 235 7.03 -9.68 -2.99
CA LEU A 235 6.47 -10.86 -2.35
C LEU A 235 5.79 -11.77 -3.39
N ILE A 236 5.01 -11.19 -4.31
CA ILE A 236 4.26 -11.93 -5.33
C ILE A 236 5.23 -12.60 -6.30
N LEU A 237 6.28 -11.87 -6.73
CA LEU A 237 7.34 -12.39 -7.59
C LEU A 237 7.96 -13.65 -6.99
N VAL A 238 8.29 -13.62 -5.69
CA VAL A 238 8.95 -14.75 -5.01
C VAL A 238 7.99 -15.91 -4.75
N MET A 239 6.76 -15.63 -4.32
CA MET A 239 5.79 -16.67 -3.98
C MET A 239 5.31 -17.44 -5.22
N THR A 240 4.89 -16.74 -6.26
CA THR A 240 4.13 -17.31 -7.38
C THR A 240 4.73 -16.99 -8.74
N ASN A 241 5.62 -15.99 -8.83
CA ASN A 241 6.07 -15.39 -10.09
C ASN A 241 4.89 -15.05 -11.03
N GLY A 242 3.75 -14.58 -10.45
CA GLY A 242 2.56 -14.20 -11.22
C GLY A 242 1.67 -15.37 -11.68
N GLY A 243 2.07 -16.62 -11.39
CA GLY A 243 1.32 -17.84 -11.75
C GLY A 243 0.23 -18.21 -10.75
N PRO A 244 -0.50 -19.32 -11.02
CA PRO A 244 -0.58 -20.01 -12.33
C PRO A 244 -1.36 -19.18 -13.36
N LEU A 245 -1.07 -19.36 -14.64
CA LEU A 245 -1.83 -18.76 -15.78
C LEU A 245 -2.12 -17.25 -15.64
N PHE A 246 -1.15 -16.44 -15.14
CA PHE A 246 -1.33 -15.01 -14.87
C PHE A 246 -2.29 -14.65 -13.71
N SER A 247 -2.86 -15.64 -13.01
CA SER A 247 -3.90 -15.41 -11.99
C SER A 247 -3.42 -14.66 -10.76
N SER A 248 -2.11 -14.55 -10.52
CA SER A 248 -1.54 -13.72 -9.44
C SER A 248 -0.67 -12.56 -9.95
N THR A 249 -0.68 -12.29 -11.26
CA THR A 249 0.07 -11.19 -11.85
C THR A 249 -0.63 -9.85 -11.60
N THR A 250 -0.16 -9.08 -10.62
CA THR A 250 -0.61 -7.70 -10.41
C THR A 250 -0.01 -6.76 -11.46
N ALA A 251 -0.60 -5.57 -11.63
CA ALA A 251 -0.10 -4.58 -12.58
C ALA A 251 1.33 -4.10 -12.25
N SER A 252 1.70 -4.06 -10.96
CA SER A 252 3.07 -3.75 -10.53
C SER A 252 4.06 -4.86 -10.93
N LEU A 253 3.67 -6.13 -10.77
CA LEU A 253 4.48 -7.26 -11.24
C LEU A 253 4.54 -7.29 -12.77
N TYR A 254 3.44 -7.00 -13.46
CA TYR A 254 3.42 -6.92 -14.93
C TYR A 254 4.31 -5.79 -15.45
N MET A 255 4.29 -4.62 -14.80
CA MET A 255 5.22 -3.51 -15.09
C MET A 255 6.68 -3.97 -14.96
N TYR A 256 7.04 -4.64 -13.87
CA TYR A 256 8.39 -5.15 -13.64
C TYR A 256 8.82 -6.12 -14.76
N ARG A 257 7.95 -7.05 -15.14
CA ARG A 257 8.23 -8.04 -16.20
C ARG A 257 8.42 -7.39 -17.56
N GLU A 258 7.52 -6.47 -17.97
CA GLU A 258 7.66 -5.73 -19.23
C GLU A 258 8.97 -4.95 -19.27
N ALA A 259 9.29 -4.20 -18.20
CA ALA A 259 10.48 -3.35 -18.17
C ALA A 259 11.78 -4.15 -18.08
N PHE A 260 11.85 -5.14 -17.17
CA PHE A 260 13.14 -5.75 -16.76
C PHE A 260 13.32 -7.20 -17.21
N GLU A 261 12.27 -8.01 -17.30
CA GLU A 261 12.38 -9.38 -17.84
C GLU A 261 12.35 -9.38 -19.37
N PHE A 262 11.40 -8.64 -19.96
CA PHE A 262 11.29 -8.55 -21.42
C PHE A 262 12.11 -7.40 -22.02
N GLY A 263 12.64 -6.52 -21.18
CA GLY A 263 13.49 -5.40 -21.59
C GLY A 263 12.76 -4.30 -22.36
N LEU A 264 11.42 -4.23 -22.27
CA LEU A 264 10.57 -3.25 -22.95
C LEU A 264 10.33 -2.03 -22.03
N LEU A 265 11.38 -1.20 -21.87
CA LEU A 265 11.37 -0.07 -20.92
C LEU A 265 10.21 0.90 -21.17
N SER A 266 9.87 1.17 -22.42
CA SER A 266 8.75 2.06 -22.79
C SER A 266 7.43 1.53 -22.30
N LYS A 267 7.16 0.22 -22.44
CA LYS A 267 5.92 -0.41 -21.98
C LYS A 267 5.84 -0.42 -20.46
N GLY A 268 6.93 -0.79 -19.79
CA GLY A 268 7.00 -0.68 -18.33
C GLY A 268 6.75 0.74 -17.84
N SER A 269 7.29 1.75 -18.53
CA SER A 269 7.06 3.17 -18.22
C SER A 269 5.59 3.57 -18.35
N VAL A 270 4.90 3.12 -19.38
CA VAL A 270 3.45 3.34 -19.56
C VAL A 270 2.65 2.74 -18.41
N ILE A 271 2.93 1.49 -18.04
CA ILE A 271 2.23 0.83 -16.92
C ILE A 271 2.50 1.58 -15.61
N GLY A 272 3.74 2.06 -15.39
CA GLY A 272 4.09 2.91 -14.24
C GLY A 272 3.27 4.20 -14.18
N ILE A 273 3.01 4.85 -15.32
CA ILE A 273 2.13 6.03 -15.41
C ILE A 273 0.68 5.67 -15.06
N PHE A 274 0.16 4.52 -15.53
CA PHE A 274 -1.17 4.05 -15.13
C PHE A 274 -1.26 3.77 -13.63
N LEU A 275 -0.25 3.13 -13.04
CA LEU A 275 -0.20 2.88 -11.59
C LEU A 275 -0.16 4.19 -10.79
N LEU A 276 0.60 5.19 -11.25
CA LEU A 276 0.61 6.52 -10.64
C LEU A 276 -0.78 7.18 -10.71
N ALA A 277 -1.45 7.12 -11.87
CA ALA A 277 -2.79 7.66 -12.03
C ALA A 277 -3.80 6.95 -11.11
N ILE A 278 -3.76 5.62 -11.01
CA ILE A 278 -4.58 4.83 -10.10
C ILE A 278 -4.35 5.26 -8.65
N ASN A 279 -3.10 5.40 -8.20
CA ASN A 279 -2.78 5.85 -6.85
C ASN A 279 -3.34 7.25 -6.56
N MET A 280 -3.20 8.20 -7.49
CA MET A 280 -3.76 9.55 -7.36
C MET A 280 -5.29 9.55 -7.27
N ILE A 281 -5.97 8.76 -8.12
CA ILE A 281 -7.44 8.64 -8.10
C ILE A 281 -7.91 8.04 -6.77
N LEU A 282 -7.25 6.99 -6.28
CA LEU A 282 -7.59 6.36 -5.00
C LEU A 282 -7.38 7.32 -3.84
N ALA A 283 -6.23 7.99 -3.76
CA ALA A 283 -5.94 8.98 -2.73
C ALA A 283 -6.96 10.14 -2.73
N TYR A 284 -7.26 10.69 -3.91
CA TYR A 284 -8.29 11.73 -4.06
C TYR A 284 -9.67 11.25 -3.62
N SER A 285 -10.03 10.02 -3.97
CA SER A 285 -11.32 9.41 -3.60
C SER A 285 -11.44 9.27 -2.08
N TYR A 286 -10.41 8.81 -1.40
CA TYR A 286 -10.39 8.75 0.06
C TYR A 286 -10.56 10.12 0.70
N ILE A 287 -9.79 11.12 0.28
CA ILE A 287 -9.87 12.48 0.81
C ILE A 287 -11.30 13.04 0.63
N LYS A 288 -11.89 12.88 -0.56
CA LYS A 288 -13.24 13.36 -0.85
C LYS A 288 -14.32 12.66 0.00
N LEU A 289 -14.21 11.33 0.18
CA LEU A 289 -15.16 10.56 0.98
C LEU A 289 -15.13 10.97 2.46
N PHE A 290 -13.95 11.19 3.02
CA PHE A 290 -13.80 11.58 4.42
C PHE A 290 -14.23 13.02 4.67
N LYS A 291 -13.86 13.97 3.79
CA LYS A 291 -14.26 15.37 3.90
C LYS A 291 -15.77 15.58 3.79
N ARG A 292 -16.47 14.82 2.94
CA ARG A 292 -17.94 14.91 2.79
C ARG A 292 -18.67 14.52 4.07
N ARG A 293 -18.13 13.62 4.88
CA ARG A 293 -18.72 13.20 6.15
C ARG A 293 -18.54 14.22 7.27
N GLU A 294 -17.50 15.03 7.26
CA GLU A 294 -17.31 16.12 8.24
C GLU A 294 -18.38 17.20 8.05
N ASN A 295 -18.61 17.64 6.82
CA ASN A 295 -19.62 18.68 6.52
C ASN A 295 -21.05 18.26 6.91
N VAL A 296 -21.37 16.96 6.90
CA VAL A 296 -22.72 16.46 7.30
C VAL A 296 -22.87 16.43 8.84
N ILE A 297 -21.78 16.31 9.58
CA ILE A 297 -21.80 16.30 11.06
C ILE A 297 -21.87 17.73 11.61
N GLU A 298 -21.17 18.69 10.97
CA GLU A 298 -21.21 20.11 11.34
C GLU A 298 -22.55 20.79 11.00
N SER A 299 -23.34 20.20 10.09
CA SER A 299 -24.66 20.74 9.67
C SER A 299 -25.84 20.19 10.51
N ARG A 300 -25.58 19.39 11.55
CA ARG A 300 -26.57 18.88 12.51
C ARG A 300 -26.30 19.40 13.91
#